data_85247b996eacfb7cb0e881beb15a9e65
#
_entry.id   85247b996eacfb7cb0e881beb15a9e65
#
_cell.length_a   1.000
_cell.length_b   1.000
_cell.length_c   1.000
_cell.angle_alpha   90.00
_cell.angle_beta   90.00
_cell.angle_gamma   90.00
#
_symmetry.space_group_name_H-M   'P 1'
#
loop_
_entity.id
_entity.type
_entity.pdbx_description
1 polymer ?
#
loop_
_entity_poly.entity_id
_entity_poly.type
_entity_poly.pdbx_seq_one_letter_code
_entity_poly.pdbx_strand_id
1 'polypeptide(L)'
;MYMKNETGIRRPDPFTFDLTSHDDGGYAGVALKYIKAQQTGKPVEMIFCVPNNGAIPGLLDSDVVEISCTIQPDGTYLPHAIQNPGEIPMEIIRRVKLYERYASRAIRNRSRDDAITCLMVHPLVNSYSLAETLVDEYLKLNQEHIKEWS
;
A
#
# COMPACT_ATOMS: atom_id res chain seq x y z
N MET A 1 14.48 -8.14 -0.13
CA MET A 1 15.50 -8.82 0.72
C MET A 1 14.94 -10.09 1.35
N TYR A 2 13.74 -10.08 1.87
CA TYR A 2 13.03 -11.20 2.50
C TYR A 2 12.86 -12.42 1.56
N MET A 3 12.31 -12.21 0.37
CA MET A 3 12.09 -13.27 -0.63
C MET A 3 13.37 -13.91 -1.18
N LYS A 4 14.53 -13.27 -1.03
CA LYS A 4 15.82 -13.79 -1.51
C LYS A 4 16.34 -14.95 -0.66
N ASN A 5 16.01 -14.96 0.63
CA ASN A 5 16.49 -15.99 1.55
C ASN A 5 15.59 -17.25 1.55
N GLU A 6 14.30 -17.09 1.25
CA GLU A 6 13.35 -18.22 1.25
C GLU A 6 13.33 -19.03 -0.05
N THR A 7 13.52 -18.35 -1.19
CA THR A 7 13.38 -19.00 -2.50
C THR A 7 14.69 -19.37 -3.19
N GLY A 8 15.85 -18.93 -2.66
CA GLY A 8 17.14 -19.12 -3.30
C GLY A 8 17.27 -18.41 -4.66
N ILE A 9 16.25 -17.70 -5.10
CA ILE A 9 16.25 -16.98 -6.37
C ILE A 9 17.06 -15.71 -6.22
N ARG A 10 18.20 -15.66 -6.89
CA ARG A 10 19.00 -14.45 -7.02
C ARG A 10 18.21 -13.47 -7.91
N ARG A 11 17.62 -12.42 -7.33
CA ARG A 11 17.08 -11.33 -8.15
C ARG A 11 18.23 -10.69 -8.93
N PRO A 12 18.07 -10.42 -10.23
CA PRO A 12 19.01 -9.54 -10.92
C PRO A 12 19.10 -8.23 -10.15
N ASP A 13 20.28 -7.64 -10.11
CA ASP A 13 20.52 -6.38 -9.39
C ASP A 13 19.54 -5.33 -9.91
N PRO A 14 18.61 -4.81 -9.09
CA PRO A 14 17.57 -3.93 -9.58
C PRO A 14 18.07 -2.52 -9.95
N PHE A 15 19.35 -2.23 -9.74
CA PHE A 15 19.91 -0.89 -9.90
C PHE A 15 21.06 -0.80 -10.90
N THR A 16 20.90 -1.36 -12.09
CA THR A 16 21.57 -0.75 -13.23
C THR A 16 20.72 0.46 -13.66
N PHE A 17 21.02 1.60 -13.08
CA PHE A 17 20.41 2.86 -13.47
C PHE A 17 20.98 3.23 -14.85
N ASP A 18 20.31 2.82 -15.90
CA ASP A 18 20.59 3.32 -17.23
C ASP A 18 19.87 4.66 -17.40
N LEU A 19 20.59 5.75 -17.12
CA LEU A 19 20.13 7.11 -17.33
C LEU A 19 19.84 7.43 -18.81
N THR A 20 20.20 6.55 -19.72
CA THR A 20 19.98 6.70 -21.18
C THR A 20 18.77 5.89 -21.66
N SER A 21 18.24 4.98 -20.86
CA SER A 21 17.01 4.28 -21.19
C SER A 21 15.84 5.25 -21.16
N HIS A 22 15.12 5.31 -22.26
CA HIS A 22 13.85 6.06 -22.36
C HIS A 22 12.72 5.34 -21.63
N ASP A 23 13.05 4.35 -20.82
CA ASP A 23 12.10 3.73 -19.91
C ASP A 23 11.85 4.73 -18.79
N ASP A 24 10.63 5.23 -18.73
CA ASP A 24 10.14 6.20 -17.72
C ASP A 24 10.19 5.59 -16.30
N GLY A 25 11.36 5.05 -15.94
CA GLY A 25 11.59 4.20 -14.79
C GLY A 25 11.40 4.91 -13.46
N GLY A 26 10.62 4.30 -12.59
CA GLY A 26 10.49 4.67 -11.19
C GLY A 26 9.69 5.95 -10.94
N TYR A 27 9.88 6.52 -9.76
CA TYR A 27 9.10 7.68 -9.30
C TYR A 27 9.29 8.94 -10.16
N ALA A 28 10.47 9.14 -10.74
CA ALA A 28 10.73 10.29 -11.61
C ALA A 28 9.88 10.22 -12.89
N GLY A 29 9.74 9.05 -13.49
CA GLY A 29 8.88 8.85 -14.66
C GLY A 29 7.41 9.10 -14.36
N VAL A 30 6.93 8.66 -13.19
CA VAL A 30 5.57 8.93 -12.73
C VAL A 30 5.34 10.44 -12.58
N ALA A 31 6.25 11.16 -11.92
CA ALA A 31 6.15 12.60 -11.73
C ALA A 31 6.17 13.35 -13.08
N LEU A 32 7.06 12.97 -14.01
CA LEU A 32 7.14 13.57 -15.33
C LEU A 32 5.88 13.34 -16.17
N LYS A 33 5.29 12.14 -16.12
CA LYS A 33 4.00 11.85 -16.79
C LYS A 33 2.90 12.77 -16.28
N TYR A 34 2.79 12.95 -14.95
CA TYR A 34 1.81 13.84 -14.35
C TYR A 34 1.98 15.30 -14.82
N ILE A 35 3.21 15.83 -14.72
CA ILE A 35 3.52 17.20 -15.18
C ILE A 35 3.23 17.37 -16.66
N LYS A 36 3.61 16.37 -17.47
CA LYS A 36 3.39 16.40 -18.93
C LYS A 36 1.90 16.45 -19.28
N ALA A 37 1.04 15.73 -18.55
CA ALA A 37 -0.40 15.82 -18.77
C ALA A 37 -0.92 17.26 -18.61
N GLN A 38 -0.51 17.94 -17.55
CA GLN A 38 -0.90 19.32 -17.28
C GLN A 38 -0.35 20.29 -18.33
N GLN A 39 0.91 20.13 -18.75
CA GLN A 39 1.54 21.02 -19.72
C GLN A 39 1.02 20.83 -21.15
N THR A 40 0.73 19.60 -21.55
CA THR A 40 0.27 19.30 -22.92
C THR A 40 -1.22 19.44 -23.11
N GLY A 41 -1.99 19.60 -22.04
CA GLY A 41 -3.45 19.63 -22.08
C GLY A 41 -4.08 18.29 -22.49
N LYS A 42 -3.35 17.16 -22.37
CA LYS A 42 -3.83 15.83 -22.73
C LYS A 42 -3.95 14.94 -21.50
N PRO A 43 -5.08 14.24 -21.32
CA PRO A 43 -5.22 13.26 -20.26
C PRO A 43 -4.17 12.15 -20.37
N VAL A 44 -3.78 11.57 -19.21
CA VAL A 44 -2.85 10.44 -19.15
C VAL A 44 -3.33 9.41 -18.15
N GLU A 45 -3.13 8.13 -18.47
CA GLU A 45 -3.43 7.04 -17.55
C GLU A 45 -2.24 6.76 -16.64
N MET A 46 -2.52 6.68 -15.33
CA MET A 46 -1.53 6.42 -14.29
C MET A 46 -2.16 5.63 -13.15
N ILE A 47 -1.34 4.96 -12.35
CA ILE A 47 -1.77 4.28 -11.12
C ILE A 47 -1.56 5.25 -9.95
N PHE A 48 -2.60 5.44 -9.14
CA PHE A 48 -2.58 6.30 -7.97
C PHE A 48 -3.21 5.62 -6.74
N CYS A 49 -2.74 6.03 -5.58
CA CYS A 49 -3.41 5.76 -4.31
C CYS A 49 -4.48 6.83 -4.08
N VAL A 50 -5.74 6.44 -4.16
CA VAL A 50 -6.90 7.35 -4.05
C VAL A 50 -7.95 6.78 -3.09
N PRO A 51 -8.81 7.62 -2.49
CA PRO A 51 -9.98 7.12 -1.78
C PRO A 51 -10.84 6.24 -2.69
N ASN A 52 -11.34 5.15 -2.14
CA ASN A 52 -12.12 4.16 -2.90
C ASN A 52 -13.36 4.79 -3.56
N ASN A 53 -14.16 5.54 -2.81
CA ASN A 53 -15.38 6.18 -3.32
C ASN A 53 -16.20 5.29 -4.27
N GLY A 54 -16.32 3.99 -3.96
CA GLY A 54 -17.03 3.02 -4.77
C GLY A 54 -16.24 2.44 -5.95
N ALA A 55 -14.98 2.79 -6.16
CA ALA A 55 -14.17 2.30 -7.27
C ALA A 55 -13.95 0.78 -7.21
N ILE A 56 -13.84 0.22 -6.01
CA ILE A 56 -13.81 -1.24 -5.78
C ILE A 56 -15.03 -1.59 -4.90
N PRO A 57 -16.01 -2.33 -5.42
CA PRO A 57 -17.21 -2.72 -4.66
C PRO A 57 -16.86 -3.54 -3.42
N GLY A 58 -17.53 -3.27 -2.31
CA GLY A 58 -17.37 -4.03 -1.07
C GLY A 58 -16.20 -3.59 -0.18
N LEU A 59 -15.56 -2.47 -0.50
CA LEU A 59 -14.66 -1.71 0.37
C LEU A 59 -15.37 -0.44 0.88
N LEU A 60 -14.83 0.16 1.95
CA LEU A 60 -15.33 1.45 2.43
C LEU A 60 -14.90 2.58 1.48
N ASP A 61 -15.70 3.62 1.34
CA ASP A 61 -15.36 4.78 0.52
C ASP A 61 -14.09 5.50 0.99
N SER A 62 -13.82 5.45 2.30
CA SER A 62 -12.62 6.00 2.93
C SER A 62 -11.37 5.11 2.84
N ASP A 63 -11.49 3.88 2.37
CA ASP A 63 -10.31 3.03 2.14
C ASP A 63 -9.48 3.63 1.00
N VAL A 64 -8.16 3.68 1.16
CA VAL A 64 -7.27 4.10 0.08
C VAL A 64 -6.95 2.91 -0.78
N VAL A 65 -7.16 3.02 -2.08
CA VAL A 65 -6.91 1.95 -3.05
C VAL A 65 -5.90 2.41 -4.10
N GLU A 66 -5.03 1.50 -4.51
CA GLU A 66 -4.13 1.70 -5.63
C GLU A 66 -4.80 1.21 -6.90
N ILE A 67 -5.16 2.13 -7.78
CA ILE A 67 -6.00 1.86 -8.95
C ILE A 67 -5.58 2.74 -10.13
N SER A 68 -5.82 2.24 -11.35
CA SER A 68 -5.65 3.05 -12.56
C SER A 68 -6.61 4.24 -12.55
N CYS A 69 -6.07 5.41 -12.85
CA CYS A 69 -6.81 6.67 -12.95
C CYS A 69 -6.46 7.38 -14.24
N THR A 70 -7.42 8.06 -14.82
CA THR A 70 -7.16 9.06 -15.86
C THR A 70 -6.92 10.40 -15.20
N ILE A 71 -5.72 10.95 -15.38
CA ILE A 71 -5.36 12.28 -14.90
C ILE A 71 -5.74 13.31 -15.96
N GLN A 72 -6.54 14.28 -15.56
CA GLN A 72 -6.97 15.38 -16.43
C GLN A 72 -5.92 16.50 -16.48
N PRO A 73 -5.94 17.35 -17.50
CA PRO A 73 -5.02 18.48 -17.60
C PRO A 73 -5.09 19.49 -16.46
N ASP A 74 -6.24 19.59 -15.79
CA ASP A 74 -6.46 20.43 -14.60
C ASP A 74 -5.93 19.81 -13.29
N GLY A 75 -5.35 18.61 -13.38
CA GLY A 75 -4.84 17.86 -12.23
C GLY A 75 -5.89 17.01 -11.50
N THR A 76 -7.15 17.05 -11.91
CA THR A 76 -8.16 16.13 -11.37
C THR A 76 -7.91 14.70 -11.85
N TYR A 77 -8.43 13.72 -11.11
CA TYR A 77 -8.30 12.31 -11.46
C TYR A 77 -9.66 11.61 -11.51
N LEU A 78 -9.79 10.67 -12.44
CA LEU A 78 -10.95 9.81 -12.59
C LEU A 78 -10.53 8.36 -12.40
N PRO A 79 -10.89 7.72 -11.27
CA PRO A 79 -10.58 6.30 -11.04
C PRO A 79 -11.30 5.38 -12.02
N HIS A 80 -10.61 4.34 -12.47
CA HIS A 80 -11.22 3.29 -13.28
C HIS A 80 -11.82 2.24 -12.37
N ALA A 81 -13.13 2.29 -12.19
CA ALA A 81 -13.84 1.35 -11.31
C ALA A 81 -13.69 -0.10 -11.77
N ILE A 82 -13.39 -0.98 -10.81
CA ILE A 82 -13.28 -2.42 -11.01
C ILE A 82 -14.64 -3.06 -10.69
N GLN A 83 -15.35 -3.56 -11.71
CA GLN A 83 -16.69 -4.11 -11.52
C GLN A 83 -16.68 -5.45 -10.78
N ASN A 84 -15.72 -6.31 -11.08
CA ASN A 84 -15.60 -7.64 -10.47
C ASN A 84 -14.13 -8.04 -10.34
N PRO A 85 -13.51 -7.79 -9.19
CA PRO A 85 -12.11 -8.17 -8.96
C PRO A 85 -11.89 -9.69 -8.78
N GLY A 86 -12.96 -10.49 -8.72
CA GLY A 86 -12.90 -11.91 -8.39
C GLY A 86 -12.88 -12.16 -6.88
N GLU A 87 -13.27 -13.38 -6.49
CA GLU A 87 -13.44 -13.75 -5.08
C GLU A 87 -12.12 -13.75 -4.31
N ILE A 88 -11.09 -14.45 -4.82
CA ILE A 88 -9.81 -14.60 -4.13
C ILE A 88 -9.07 -13.26 -3.98
N PRO A 89 -8.89 -12.44 -5.04
CA PRO A 89 -8.31 -11.11 -4.87
C PRO A 89 -9.09 -10.24 -3.88
N MET A 90 -10.42 -10.28 -3.92
CA MET A 90 -11.24 -9.49 -2.99
C MET A 90 -11.06 -9.90 -1.53
N GLU A 91 -10.93 -11.18 -1.25
CA GLU A 91 -10.68 -11.65 0.12
C GLU A 91 -9.34 -11.13 0.65
N ILE A 92 -8.29 -11.18 -0.17
CA ILE A 92 -6.98 -10.65 0.21
C ILE A 92 -7.03 -9.14 0.42
N ILE A 93 -7.66 -8.41 -0.49
CA ILE A 93 -7.81 -6.95 -0.41
C ILE A 93 -8.58 -6.56 0.87
N ARG A 94 -9.69 -7.21 1.18
CA ARG A 94 -10.46 -6.95 2.40
C ARG A 94 -9.64 -7.16 3.66
N ARG A 95 -8.85 -8.22 3.73
CA ARG A 95 -7.98 -8.50 4.87
C ARG A 95 -6.91 -7.43 5.02
N VAL A 96 -6.28 -7.02 3.93
CA VAL A 96 -5.28 -5.93 3.95
C VAL A 96 -5.91 -4.61 4.37
N LYS A 97 -7.10 -4.27 3.87
CA LYS A 97 -7.81 -3.05 4.29
C LYS A 97 -8.24 -3.10 5.76
N LEU A 98 -8.61 -4.25 6.25
CA LEU A 98 -8.89 -4.43 7.67
C LEU A 98 -7.61 -4.23 8.51
N TYR A 99 -6.49 -4.81 8.09
CA TYR A 99 -5.18 -4.59 8.68
C TYR A 99 -4.83 -3.09 8.73
N GLU A 100 -4.93 -2.37 7.63
CA GLU A 100 -4.60 -0.94 7.55
C GLU A 100 -5.44 -0.10 8.52
N ARG A 101 -6.75 -0.39 8.63
CA ARG A 101 -7.64 0.30 9.57
C ARG A 101 -7.26 0.05 11.03
N TYR A 102 -6.96 -1.19 11.39
CA TYR A 102 -6.51 -1.53 12.75
C TYR A 102 -5.13 -0.96 13.05
N ALA A 103 -4.19 -0.98 12.09
CA ALA A 103 -2.88 -0.35 12.23
C ALA A 103 -3.01 1.15 12.50
N SER A 104 -3.84 1.84 11.73
CA SER A 104 -4.12 3.27 11.92
C SER A 104 -4.76 3.56 13.29
N ARG A 105 -5.65 2.70 13.77
CA ARG A 105 -6.28 2.81 15.09
C ARG A 105 -5.28 2.55 16.21
N ALA A 106 -4.48 1.50 16.09
CA ALA A 106 -3.44 1.15 17.06
C ALA A 106 -2.45 2.31 17.26
N ILE A 107 -1.98 2.91 16.17
CA ILE A 107 -1.05 4.05 16.22
C ILE A 107 -1.68 5.28 16.87
N ARG A 108 -2.91 5.62 16.50
CA ARG A 108 -3.60 6.80 17.06
C ARG A 108 -3.88 6.66 18.55
N ASN A 109 -4.29 5.47 18.97
CA ASN A 109 -4.65 5.18 20.36
C ASN A 109 -3.45 4.71 21.19
N ARG A 110 -2.32 4.37 20.56
CA ARG A 110 -1.18 3.68 21.17
C ARG A 110 -1.60 2.42 21.90
N SER A 111 -2.48 1.65 21.28
CA SER A 111 -3.07 0.45 21.84
C SER A 111 -2.30 -0.79 21.38
N ARG A 112 -1.68 -1.48 22.34
CA ARG A 112 -1.01 -2.76 22.11
C ARG A 112 -1.99 -3.82 21.60
N ASP A 113 -3.19 -3.89 22.16
CA ASP A 113 -4.22 -4.86 21.76
C ASP A 113 -4.69 -4.62 20.31
N ASP A 114 -4.87 -3.37 19.91
CA ASP A 114 -5.19 -3.03 18.52
C ASP A 114 -4.04 -3.40 17.57
N ALA A 115 -2.78 -3.26 18.01
CA ALA A 115 -1.62 -3.65 17.21
C ALA A 115 -1.54 -5.18 17.04
N ILE A 116 -1.82 -5.97 18.09
CA ILE A 116 -1.91 -7.42 18.00
C ILE A 116 -3.05 -7.83 17.06
N THR A 117 -4.23 -7.23 17.24
CA THR A 117 -5.39 -7.49 16.38
C THR A 117 -5.08 -7.15 14.92
N CYS A 118 -4.41 -6.04 14.68
CA CYS A 118 -3.92 -5.62 13.36
C CYS A 118 -3.06 -6.72 12.72
N LEU A 119 -2.05 -7.22 13.41
CA LEU A 119 -1.19 -8.28 12.88
C LEU A 119 -1.92 -9.60 12.68
N MET A 120 -2.87 -9.95 13.55
CA MET A 120 -3.67 -11.18 13.40
C MET A 120 -4.47 -11.24 12.10
N VAL A 121 -4.96 -10.10 11.62
CA VAL A 121 -5.72 -10.07 10.37
C VAL A 121 -4.82 -9.95 9.13
N HIS A 122 -3.53 -9.68 9.32
CA HIS A 122 -2.58 -9.58 8.23
C HIS A 122 -2.37 -10.94 7.53
N PRO A 123 -2.40 -11.03 6.19
CA PRO A 123 -2.30 -12.31 5.48
C PRO A 123 -1.05 -13.15 5.78
N LEU A 124 0.05 -12.51 6.20
CA LEU A 124 1.31 -13.18 6.50
C LEU A 124 1.48 -13.57 7.98
N VAL A 125 0.53 -13.19 8.85
CA VAL A 125 0.58 -13.53 10.28
C VAL A 125 -0.59 -14.45 10.60
N ASN A 126 -0.30 -15.69 10.98
CA ASN A 126 -1.30 -16.76 11.12
C ASN A 126 -1.49 -17.25 12.56
N SER A 127 -0.96 -16.52 13.53
CA SER A 127 -0.98 -16.95 14.94
C SER A 127 -1.03 -15.74 15.87
N TYR A 128 -1.87 -15.84 16.91
CA TYR A 128 -1.95 -14.83 17.97
C TYR A 128 -0.61 -14.65 18.69
N SER A 129 0.03 -15.75 19.09
CA SER A 129 1.30 -15.69 19.80
C SER A 129 2.42 -15.05 18.96
N LEU A 130 2.41 -15.28 17.65
CA LEU A 130 3.35 -14.62 16.75
C LEU A 130 3.04 -13.12 16.66
N ALA A 131 1.78 -12.73 16.52
CA ALA A 131 1.38 -11.32 16.49
C ALA A 131 1.78 -10.60 17.78
N GLU A 132 1.50 -11.20 18.93
CA GLU A 132 1.87 -10.69 20.25
C GLU A 132 3.39 -10.52 20.39
N THR A 133 4.16 -11.54 20.07
CA THR A 133 5.63 -11.48 20.10
C THR A 133 6.17 -10.38 19.20
N LEU A 134 5.66 -10.26 17.97
CA LEU A 134 6.09 -9.23 17.03
C LEU A 134 5.80 -7.82 17.57
N VAL A 135 4.62 -7.58 18.12
CA VAL A 135 4.26 -6.28 18.69
C VAL A 135 5.20 -5.94 19.85
N ASP A 136 5.40 -6.87 20.79
CA ASP A 136 6.26 -6.64 21.95
C ASP A 136 7.70 -6.35 21.57
N GLU A 137 8.25 -7.10 20.61
CA GLU A 137 9.61 -6.85 20.13
C GLU A 137 9.72 -5.50 19.37
N TYR A 138 8.74 -5.12 18.54
CA TYR A 138 8.75 -3.82 17.88
C TYR A 138 8.62 -2.66 18.86
N LEU A 139 7.75 -2.74 19.84
CA LEU A 139 7.62 -1.72 20.88
C LEU A 139 8.91 -1.57 21.68
N LYS A 140 9.53 -2.69 22.08
CA LYS A 140 10.82 -2.70 22.77
C LYS A 140 11.96 -2.11 21.94
N LEU A 141 12.08 -2.49 20.66
CA LEU A 141 13.12 -1.99 19.77
C LEU A 141 13.01 -0.47 19.51
N ASN A 142 11.81 0.07 19.59
CA ASN A 142 11.53 1.47 19.27
C ASN A 142 11.24 2.31 20.53
N GLN A 143 11.43 1.80 21.73
CA GLN A 143 11.06 2.45 23.00
C GLN A 143 11.64 3.87 23.17
N GLU A 144 12.80 4.14 22.59
CA GLU A 144 13.44 5.46 22.65
C GLU A 144 12.79 6.48 21.71
N HIS A 145 12.02 6.02 20.72
CA HIS A 145 11.44 6.84 19.67
C HIS A 145 9.93 6.99 19.78
N ILE A 146 9.29 6.16 20.58
CA ILE A 146 7.84 6.13 20.73
C ILE A 146 7.41 6.41 22.16
N LYS A 147 6.22 7.00 22.31
CA LYS A 147 5.61 7.14 23.63
C LYS A 147 5.08 5.79 24.10
N GLU A 148 4.84 5.69 25.42
CA GLU A 148 4.29 4.49 26.04
C GLU A 148 2.97 4.05 25.41
N TRP A 149 2.83 2.75 25.21
CA TRP A 149 1.65 2.08 24.66
C TRP A 149 0.94 1.30 25.78
N SER A 150 -0.37 1.36 25.80
CA SER A 150 -1.26 0.67 26.75
C SER A 150 -1.93 -0.54 26.12
#